data_a7dd871f69c1b9389b0fc873c4c85b11
#
_entry.id   a7dd871f69c1b9389b0fc873c4c85b11
#
_cell.length_a   1.000
_cell.length_b   1.000
_cell.length_c   1.000
_cell.angle_alpha   90.00
_cell.angle_beta   90.00
_cell.angle_gamma   90.00
#
_symmetry.space_group_name_H-M   'P 1'
#
loop_
_entity.id
_entity.type
_entity.pdbx_description
1 polymer ?
#
loop_
_entity_poly.entity_id
_entity_poly.type
_entity_poly.pdbx_seq_one_letter_code
_entity_poly.pdbx_strand_id
1 'polypeptide(L)'
;SDDPPSLAVLDAAVRAARQAASKTTGPAIPLADLIGEDLGSPWSGSSIESLDAAIGRAGRDPLTLSLRSENPPHPNVLIGGAVGQGKSNLLLDIIYSLAARYSPDELSMLLLDYKQGLEFHRFAPDAEGRGWLPHVKVLSLESDQEFGVAVLRHVTEELERRSRLFKEAGAPSIGAYRRATGLAVPRMLVIIDEFHALFEGDDDLVDQAVSLLEAIAKQGRAYGIHLLLASQTISGISGLRAKGDSIFAQFPLRMSLKNTAQESEAILSPHNRAAAELTYRGEVILNRNYGLDPAA
;
A
#
# COMPACT_ATOMS: atom_id res chain seq x y z
N SER A 1 -0.83 46.29 -28.31
CA SER A 1 -1.06 46.54 -26.87
C SER A 1 -1.80 45.36 -26.32
N ASP A 2 -1.12 44.57 -25.51
CA ASP A 2 -1.73 43.44 -24.84
C ASP A 2 -2.48 43.96 -23.62
N ASP A 3 -3.74 44.34 -23.82
CA ASP A 3 -4.62 44.64 -22.70
C ASP A 3 -4.94 43.34 -21.94
N PRO A 4 -4.94 43.35 -20.61
CA PRO A 4 -5.29 42.17 -19.82
C PRO A 4 -6.72 41.71 -20.15
N PRO A 5 -6.98 40.39 -20.22
CA PRO A 5 -8.31 39.86 -20.52
C PRO A 5 -9.33 40.40 -19.53
N SER A 6 -10.52 40.74 -20.02
CA SER A 6 -11.60 41.22 -19.16
C SER A 6 -12.02 40.14 -18.11
N LEU A 7 -12.51 40.58 -16.95
CA LEU A 7 -12.99 39.69 -15.90
C LEU A 7 -14.04 38.65 -16.41
N ALA A 8 -14.86 39.05 -17.39
CA ALA A 8 -15.83 38.16 -18.01
C ALA A 8 -15.18 37.02 -18.81
N VAL A 9 -14.06 37.31 -19.49
CA VAL A 9 -13.28 36.29 -20.23
C VAL A 9 -12.56 35.36 -19.25
N LEU A 10 -11.99 35.87 -18.16
CA LEU A 10 -11.38 35.06 -17.10
C LEU A 10 -12.41 34.15 -16.41
N ASP A 11 -13.60 34.69 -16.08
CA ASP A 11 -14.70 33.92 -15.49
C ASP A 11 -15.22 32.81 -16.44
N ALA A 12 -15.31 33.10 -17.74
CA ALA A 12 -15.69 32.10 -18.72
C ALA A 12 -14.63 31.01 -18.86
N ALA A 13 -13.34 31.36 -18.88
CA ALA A 13 -12.24 30.42 -18.92
C ALA A 13 -12.20 29.53 -17.66
N VAL A 14 -12.39 30.11 -16.47
CA VAL A 14 -12.48 29.36 -15.21
C VAL A 14 -13.66 28.40 -15.20
N ARG A 15 -14.83 28.84 -15.67
CA ARG A 15 -16.01 27.95 -15.80
C ARG A 15 -15.77 26.82 -16.80
N ALA A 16 -15.17 27.12 -17.95
CA ALA A 16 -14.83 26.11 -18.96
C ALA A 16 -13.79 25.11 -18.42
N ALA A 17 -12.76 25.58 -17.71
CA ALA A 17 -11.76 24.74 -17.05
C ALA A 17 -12.39 23.84 -15.98
N ARG A 18 -13.29 24.36 -15.15
CA ARG A 18 -14.05 23.58 -14.16
C ARG A 18 -14.94 22.53 -14.81
N GLN A 19 -15.65 22.87 -15.90
CA GLN A 19 -16.45 21.92 -16.66
C GLN A 19 -15.59 20.84 -17.34
N ALA A 20 -14.43 21.20 -17.88
CA ALA A 20 -13.51 20.24 -18.45
C ALA A 20 -12.92 19.31 -17.37
N ALA A 21 -12.53 19.87 -16.22
CA ALA A 21 -12.07 19.10 -15.08
C ALA A 21 -13.15 18.15 -14.53
N SER A 22 -14.41 18.58 -14.46
CA SER A 22 -15.52 17.73 -13.99
C SER A 22 -15.87 16.60 -14.97
N LYS A 23 -15.50 16.71 -16.24
CA LYS A 23 -15.68 15.65 -17.24
C LYS A 23 -14.53 14.64 -17.25
N THR A 24 -13.39 14.97 -16.67
CA THR A 24 -12.20 14.11 -16.60
C THR A 24 -11.97 13.51 -15.22
N THR A 25 -12.63 14.00 -14.19
CA THR A 25 -12.63 13.41 -12.85
C THR A 25 -13.82 12.48 -12.72
N GLY A 26 -13.56 11.19 -12.48
CA GLY A 26 -14.60 10.23 -12.09
C GLY A 26 -15.27 10.65 -10.77
N PRO A 27 -16.30 9.93 -10.33
CA PRO A 27 -16.99 10.23 -9.08
C PRO A 27 -16.01 10.15 -7.92
N ALA A 28 -15.74 11.29 -7.26
CA ALA A 28 -14.93 11.34 -6.06
C ALA A 28 -15.78 10.83 -4.88
N ILE A 29 -15.24 9.87 -4.14
CA ILE A 29 -15.85 9.37 -2.89
C ILE A 29 -15.05 9.97 -1.75
N PRO A 30 -15.65 10.80 -0.89
CA PRO A 30 -14.97 11.29 0.31
C PRO A 30 -14.54 10.14 1.21
N LEU A 31 -13.34 10.19 1.76
CA LEU A 31 -12.85 9.15 2.68
C LEU A 31 -13.80 8.93 3.86
N ALA A 32 -14.39 10.00 4.40
CA ALA A 32 -15.37 9.91 5.48
C ALA A 32 -16.60 9.05 5.12
N ASP A 33 -16.98 9.00 3.85
CA ASP A 33 -18.10 8.15 3.39
C ASP A 33 -17.69 6.67 3.25
N LEU A 34 -16.39 6.38 3.16
CA LEU A 34 -15.85 5.03 3.12
C LEU A 34 -15.64 4.45 4.52
N ILE A 35 -15.19 5.27 5.48
CA ILE A 35 -14.80 4.84 6.84
C ILE A 35 -15.73 5.39 7.92
N GLY A 36 -16.93 5.86 7.56
CA GLY A 36 -17.85 6.54 8.51
C GLY A 36 -18.22 5.68 9.73
N GLU A 37 -18.37 4.38 9.56
CA GLU A 37 -18.63 3.45 10.67
C GLU A 37 -17.43 3.36 11.63
N ASP A 38 -16.22 3.28 11.10
CA ASP A 38 -14.98 3.21 11.88
C ASP A 38 -14.70 4.55 12.60
N LEU A 39 -15.08 5.69 12.01
CA LEU A 39 -15.00 7.00 12.66
C LEU A 39 -16.01 7.12 13.81
N GLY A 40 -17.18 6.49 13.71
CA GLY A 40 -18.18 6.44 14.77
C GLY A 40 -17.77 5.59 15.97
N SER A 41 -16.90 4.60 15.78
CA SER A 41 -16.39 3.68 16.78
C SER A 41 -14.91 3.37 16.54
N PRO A 42 -14.00 4.35 16.75
CA PRO A 42 -12.59 4.16 16.49
C PRO A 42 -12.00 3.00 17.28
N TRP A 43 -11.08 2.25 16.65
CA TRP A 43 -10.33 1.17 17.27
C TRP A 43 -11.18 0.00 17.78
N SER A 44 -12.37 -0.17 17.22
CA SER A 44 -13.25 -1.31 17.55
C SER A 44 -12.91 -2.59 16.79
N GLY A 45 -12.06 -2.52 15.77
CA GLY A 45 -11.66 -3.65 14.94
C GLY A 45 -10.65 -4.57 15.62
N SER A 46 -10.76 -5.88 15.35
CA SER A 46 -9.76 -6.87 15.73
C SER A 46 -9.02 -7.39 14.50
N SER A 47 -7.69 -7.39 14.57
CA SER A 47 -6.81 -7.87 13.51
C SER A 47 -6.43 -9.37 13.64
N ILE A 48 -7.14 -10.13 14.49
CA ILE A 48 -6.86 -11.57 14.68
C ILE A 48 -6.86 -12.30 13.33
N GLU A 49 -7.86 -12.06 12.50
CA GLU A 49 -8.01 -12.74 11.21
C GLU A 49 -7.40 -11.96 10.04
N SER A 50 -7.61 -10.65 9.99
CA SER A 50 -7.23 -9.80 8.85
C SER A 50 -6.99 -8.35 9.25
N LEU A 51 -6.37 -7.59 8.33
CA LEU A 51 -6.43 -6.14 8.28
C LEU A 51 -7.32 -5.76 7.09
N ASP A 52 -8.45 -5.12 7.36
CA ASP A 52 -9.45 -4.74 6.36
C ASP A 52 -9.50 -3.23 6.21
N ALA A 53 -9.14 -2.73 5.03
CA ALA A 53 -9.19 -1.33 4.68
C ALA A 53 -10.31 -1.05 3.67
N ALA A 54 -11.18 -0.11 3.92
CA ALA A 54 -12.11 0.41 2.94
C ALA A 54 -11.35 1.27 1.93
N ILE A 55 -11.38 0.90 0.65
CA ILE A 55 -10.55 1.53 -0.40
C ILE A 55 -11.36 2.15 -1.54
N GLY A 56 -12.67 2.01 -1.53
CA GLY A 56 -13.51 2.53 -2.61
C GLY A 56 -14.82 1.78 -2.77
N ARG A 57 -15.32 1.77 -4.00
CA ARG A 57 -16.53 1.04 -4.38
C ARG A 57 -16.36 0.35 -5.72
N ALA A 58 -16.99 -0.80 -5.87
CA ALA A 58 -17.19 -1.48 -7.14
C ALA A 58 -18.70 -1.32 -7.52
N GLY A 59 -19.00 -0.35 -8.39
CA GLY A 59 -20.36 0.09 -8.61
C GLY A 59 -20.95 0.71 -7.34
N ARG A 60 -21.96 0.05 -6.73
CA ARG A 60 -22.57 0.50 -5.47
C ARG A 60 -22.00 -0.18 -4.23
N ASP A 61 -21.28 -1.28 -4.41
CA ASP A 61 -20.80 -2.10 -3.31
C ASP A 61 -19.49 -1.57 -2.74
N PRO A 62 -19.33 -1.50 -1.42
CA PRO A 62 -18.07 -1.15 -0.79
C PRO A 62 -16.95 -2.12 -1.21
N LEU A 63 -15.79 -1.58 -1.52
CA LEU A 63 -14.60 -2.35 -1.85
C LEU A 63 -13.63 -2.32 -0.68
N THR A 64 -13.30 -3.50 -0.17
CA THR A 64 -12.37 -3.69 0.94
C THR A 64 -11.12 -4.41 0.47
N LEU A 65 -9.96 -3.86 0.81
CA LEU A 65 -8.67 -4.53 0.75
C LEU A 65 -8.48 -5.32 2.04
N SER A 66 -8.32 -6.66 1.94
CA SER A 66 -8.20 -7.53 3.10
C SER A 66 -6.83 -8.23 3.08
N LEU A 67 -5.95 -7.85 4.02
CA LEU A 67 -4.67 -8.51 4.23
C LEU A 67 -4.81 -9.57 5.32
N ARG A 68 -4.56 -10.83 4.97
CA ARG A 68 -4.79 -11.96 5.86
C ARG A 68 -3.81 -13.11 5.63
N SER A 69 -3.63 -13.90 6.67
CA SER A 69 -2.71 -15.04 6.66
C SER A 69 -3.33 -16.31 6.08
N GLU A 70 -4.66 -16.45 6.18
CA GLU A 70 -5.40 -17.68 5.88
C GLU A 70 -6.76 -17.38 5.20
N ASN A 71 -7.40 -18.36 4.58
CA ASN A 71 -8.81 -18.48 4.20
C ASN A 71 -9.40 -17.46 3.20
N PRO A 72 -8.91 -17.32 1.98
CA PRO A 72 -7.63 -17.69 1.39
C PRO A 72 -6.54 -16.69 1.83
N PRO A 73 -5.26 -17.05 1.77
CA PRO A 73 -4.19 -16.18 2.17
C PRO A 73 -4.00 -15.02 1.17
N HIS A 74 -4.07 -13.80 1.69
CA HIS A 74 -3.77 -12.57 0.95
C HIS A 74 -2.75 -11.74 1.76
N PRO A 75 -1.50 -12.22 1.90
CA PRO A 75 -0.55 -11.58 2.81
C PRO A 75 -0.04 -10.24 2.34
N ASN A 76 0.12 -10.05 1.03
CA ASN A 76 0.81 -8.91 0.47
C ASN A 76 0.04 -8.32 -0.71
N VAL A 77 0.26 -7.05 -0.98
CA VAL A 77 -0.34 -6.32 -2.10
C VAL A 77 0.70 -5.55 -2.91
N LEU A 78 0.58 -5.63 -4.23
CA LEU A 78 1.36 -4.86 -5.19
C LEU A 78 0.46 -3.80 -5.81
N ILE A 79 0.89 -2.54 -5.80
CA ILE A 79 0.13 -1.41 -6.33
C ILE A 79 0.95 -0.70 -7.40
N GLY A 80 0.36 -0.50 -8.57
CA GLY A 80 0.95 0.31 -9.63
C GLY A 80 0.05 1.42 -10.11
N GLY A 81 0.65 2.44 -10.73
CA GLY A 81 -0.11 3.55 -11.31
C GLY A 81 0.80 4.66 -11.79
N ALA A 82 0.49 5.20 -12.97
CA ALA A 82 1.25 6.32 -13.53
C ALA A 82 1.13 7.58 -12.66
N VAL A 83 2.03 8.53 -12.89
CA VAL A 83 2.04 9.83 -12.19
C VAL A 83 0.68 10.51 -12.27
N GLY A 84 0.19 11.01 -11.16
CA GLY A 84 -1.05 11.78 -11.09
C GLY A 84 -2.35 10.96 -11.17
N GLN A 85 -2.28 9.63 -11.25
CA GLN A 85 -3.49 8.78 -11.36
C GLN A 85 -4.16 8.48 -10.01
N GLY A 86 -3.56 8.86 -8.87
CA GLY A 86 -4.19 8.72 -7.55
C GLY A 86 -3.54 7.65 -6.66
N LYS A 87 -2.36 7.12 -7.01
CA LYS A 87 -1.63 6.12 -6.21
C LYS A 87 -1.43 6.59 -4.76
N SER A 88 -0.93 7.81 -4.57
CA SER A 88 -0.75 8.39 -3.23
C SER A 88 -2.05 8.50 -2.45
N ASN A 89 -3.15 8.94 -3.09
CA ASN A 89 -4.46 8.98 -2.42
C ASN A 89 -4.90 7.59 -1.97
N LEU A 90 -4.74 6.57 -2.83
CA LEU A 90 -5.07 5.19 -2.46
C LEU A 90 -4.24 4.69 -1.27
N LEU A 91 -2.94 5.01 -1.23
CA LEU A 91 -2.08 4.67 -0.07
C LEU A 91 -2.58 5.36 1.21
N LEU A 92 -2.93 6.64 1.12
CA LEU A 92 -3.48 7.39 2.25
C LEU A 92 -4.84 6.84 2.71
N ASP A 93 -5.73 6.48 1.78
CA ASP A 93 -7.02 5.88 2.09
C ASP A 93 -6.84 4.55 2.84
N ILE A 94 -5.90 3.71 2.41
CA ILE A 94 -5.54 2.47 3.12
C ILE A 94 -5.03 2.77 4.54
N ILE A 95 -4.08 3.69 4.70
CA ILE A 95 -3.50 4.02 6.00
C ILE A 95 -4.56 4.57 6.95
N TYR A 96 -5.36 5.54 6.51
CA TYR A 96 -6.40 6.13 7.36
C TYR A 96 -7.51 5.15 7.70
N SER A 97 -7.94 4.33 6.73
CA SER A 97 -8.94 3.30 6.97
C SER A 97 -8.48 2.31 8.03
N LEU A 98 -7.26 1.80 7.92
CA LEU A 98 -6.69 0.89 8.90
C LEU A 98 -6.51 1.55 10.27
N ALA A 99 -6.01 2.79 10.31
CA ALA A 99 -5.76 3.51 11.55
C ALA A 99 -7.04 3.93 12.29
N ALA A 100 -8.13 4.17 11.57
CA ALA A 100 -9.43 4.45 12.19
C ALA A 100 -10.02 3.18 12.82
N ARG A 101 -9.88 2.03 12.14
CA ARG A 101 -10.48 0.77 12.53
C ARG A 101 -9.74 0.04 13.64
N TYR A 102 -8.41 -0.02 13.58
CA TYR A 102 -7.58 -0.79 14.48
C TYR A 102 -6.81 0.09 15.46
N SER A 103 -6.64 -0.37 16.70
CA SER A 103 -5.77 0.29 17.66
C SER A 103 -4.28 0.01 17.39
N PRO A 104 -3.34 0.76 17.98
CA PRO A 104 -1.90 0.46 17.89
C PRO A 104 -1.49 -0.91 18.45
N ASP A 105 -2.32 -1.52 19.30
CA ASP A 105 -2.12 -2.90 19.79
C ASP A 105 -2.55 -3.96 18.76
N GLU A 106 -3.35 -3.56 17.79
CA GLU A 106 -3.82 -4.40 16.70
C GLU A 106 -3.00 -4.25 15.42
N LEU A 107 -2.44 -3.05 15.19
CA LEU A 107 -1.74 -2.67 13.97
C LEU A 107 -0.51 -1.81 14.25
N SER A 108 0.62 -2.20 13.68
CA SER A 108 1.81 -1.36 13.54
C SER A 108 2.16 -1.14 12.07
N MET A 109 2.61 0.06 11.72
CA MET A 109 2.97 0.42 10.34
C MET A 109 4.41 0.94 10.27
N LEU A 110 5.10 0.54 9.19
CA LEU A 110 6.37 1.10 8.78
C LEU A 110 6.16 1.71 7.40
N LEU A 111 6.43 3.02 7.27
CA LEU A 111 6.17 3.79 6.07
C LEU A 111 7.47 4.30 5.47
N LEU A 112 7.80 3.85 4.27
CA LEU A 112 8.98 4.27 3.51
C LEU A 112 8.53 4.92 2.21
N ASP A 113 9.04 6.15 1.95
CA ASP A 113 8.77 6.90 0.73
C ASP A 113 10.11 7.27 0.07
N TYR A 114 10.31 6.77 -1.16
CA TYR A 114 11.50 7.07 -1.95
C TYR A 114 11.29 8.26 -2.90
N LYS A 115 10.12 8.92 -2.83
CA LYS A 115 9.77 10.07 -3.65
C LYS A 115 9.66 11.35 -2.84
N GLN A 116 10.76 11.78 -2.22
CA GLN A 116 10.86 13.07 -1.48
C GLN A 116 9.89 13.23 -0.29
N GLY A 117 9.30 12.16 0.24
CA GLY A 117 8.61 12.14 1.53
C GLY A 117 7.34 12.97 1.67
N LEU A 118 6.88 13.64 0.62
CA LEU A 118 5.77 14.60 0.69
C LEU A 118 4.45 13.97 1.11
N GLU A 119 4.21 12.72 0.72
CA GLU A 119 2.93 12.05 0.96
C GLU A 119 2.77 11.58 2.41
N PHE A 120 3.83 11.05 3.00
CA PHE A 120 3.81 10.53 4.38
C PHE A 120 4.20 11.57 5.43
N HIS A 121 4.65 12.77 5.04
CA HIS A 121 5.03 13.83 5.98
C HIS A 121 3.90 14.17 6.97
N ARG A 122 2.65 14.03 6.55
CA ARG A 122 1.47 14.27 7.40
C ARG A 122 1.33 13.33 8.60
N PHE A 123 2.08 12.23 8.63
CA PHE A 123 2.15 11.28 9.74
C PHE A 123 3.31 11.56 10.69
N ALA A 124 4.18 12.52 10.36
CA ALA A 124 5.22 13.00 11.24
C ALA A 124 4.64 13.88 12.35
N PRO A 125 5.25 13.89 13.55
CA PRO A 125 4.86 14.83 14.59
C PRO A 125 5.08 16.28 14.14
N ASP A 126 4.23 17.19 14.62
CA ASP A 126 4.45 18.62 14.46
C ASP A 126 5.66 19.12 15.29
N ALA A 127 5.98 20.40 15.20
CA ALA A 127 7.10 21.01 15.93
C ALA A 127 7.01 20.85 17.46
N GLU A 128 5.80 20.65 17.97
CA GLU A 128 5.51 20.42 19.38
C GLU A 128 5.44 18.93 19.75
N GLY A 129 5.74 18.04 18.80
CA GLY A 129 5.71 16.58 19.01
C GLY A 129 4.30 15.98 19.03
N ARG A 130 3.29 16.70 18.51
CA ARG A 130 1.89 16.27 18.45
C ARG A 130 1.50 15.90 17.03
N GLY A 131 0.30 15.33 16.87
CA GLY A 131 -0.28 15.08 15.54
C GLY A 131 0.26 13.84 14.83
N TRP A 132 1.16 13.07 15.45
CA TRP A 132 1.67 11.83 14.87
C TRP A 132 0.65 10.70 14.97
N LEU A 133 0.72 9.79 13.99
CA LEU A 133 -0.13 8.61 13.98
C LEU A 133 0.51 7.49 14.83
N PRO A 134 -0.11 7.06 15.96
CA PRO A 134 0.53 6.15 16.92
C PRO A 134 0.83 4.75 16.37
N HIS A 135 0.20 4.37 15.26
CA HIS A 135 0.44 3.12 14.55
C HIS A 135 1.80 3.10 13.84
N VAL A 136 2.31 4.28 13.43
CA VAL A 136 3.54 4.40 12.65
C VAL A 136 4.74 4.29 13.59
N LYS A 137 5.52 3.22 13.43
CA LYS A 137 6.71 2.94 14.25
C LYS A 137 7.99 3.36 13.53
N VAL A 138 7.98 3.37 12.21
CA VAL A 138 9.06 3.88 11.36
C VAL A 138 8.43 4.74 10.28
N LEU A 139 8.96 5.95 10.11
CA LEU A 139 8.59 6.86 9.06
C LEU A 139 9.86 7.37 8.39
N SER A 140 10.05 7.08 7.12
CA SER A 140 11.11 7.64 6.32
C SER A 140 10.52 8.59 5.28
N LEU A 141 10.98 9.83 5.33
CA LEU A 141 10.54 10.90 4.43
C LEU A 141 11.55 11.17 3.30
N GLU A 142 12.78 10.75 3.49
CA GLU A 142 13.87 10.78 2.51
C GLU A 142 14.59 9.45 2.63
N SER A 143 14.02 8.40 2.01
CA SER A 143 14.63 7.07 2.09
C SER A 143 15.83 7.02 1.14
N ASP A 144 17.01 6.77 1.70
CA ASP A 144 18.12 6.21 0.96
C ASP A 144 18.05 4.67 0.99
N GLN A 145 18.83 4.04 0.14
CA GLN A 145 18.84 2.58 0.01
C GLN A 145 19.34 1.90 1.30
N GLU A 146 20.33 2.47 1.97
CA GLU A 146 20.90 1.94 3.22
C GLU A 146 19.85 1.93 4.34
N PHE A 147 19.08 3.01 4.47
CA PHE A 147 17.98 3.06 5.44
C PHE A 147 16.91 2.01 5.12
N GLY A 148 16.53 1.86 3.85
CA GLY A 148 15.56 0.84 3.44
C GLY A 148 16.03 -0.58 3.76
N VAL A 149 17.29 -0.90 3.50
CA VAL A 149 17.90 -2.19 3.87
C VAL A 149 17.89 -2.37 5.39
N ALA A 150 18.21 -1.33 6.17
CA ALA A 150 18.16 -1.38 7.62
C ALA A 150 16.75 -1.65 8.15
N VAL A 151 15.71 -1.03 7.55
CA VAL A 151 14.31 -1.31 7.90
C VAL A 151 13.92 -2.76 7.55
N LEU A 152 14.27 -3.25 6.37
CA LEU A 152 14.01 -4.66 6.01
C LEU A 152 14.70 -5.64 6.95
N ARG A 153 15.93 -5.33 7.41
CA ARG A 153 16.64 -6.12 8.42
C ARG A 153 15.89 -6.11 9.75
N HIS A 154 15.44 -4.95 10.22
CA HIS A 154 14.62 -4.85 11.43
C HIS A 154 13.31 -5.68 11.32
N VAL A 155 12.63 -5.67 10.17
CA VAL A 155 11.45 -6.51 9.94
C VAL A 155 11.79 -8.00 9.99
N THR A 156 12.96 -8.39 9.46
CA THR A 156 13.42 -9.78 9.53
C THR A 156 13.73 -10.21 10.96
N GLU A 157 14.34 -9.35 11.76
CA GLU A 157 14.59 -9.60 13.19
C GLU A 157 13.27 -9.78 13.97
N GLU A 158 12.27 -8.94 13.66
CA GLU A 158 10.93 -9.08 14.25
C GLU A 158 10.24 -10.39 13.82
N LEU A 159 10.40 -10.79 12.55
CA LEU A 159 9.91 -12.07 12.06
C LEU A 159 10.52 -13.24 12.84
N GLU A 160 11.83 -13.23 13.05
CA GLU A 160 12.52 -14.24 13.83
C GLU A 160 12.08 -14.24 15.31
N ARG A 161 11.88 -13.07 15.91
CA ARG A 161 11.34 -12.94 17.27
C ARG A 161 9.96 -13.56 17.38
N ARG A 162 9.07 -13.26 16.44
CA ARG A 162 7.71 -13.86 16.40
C ARG A 162 7.75 -15.36 16.16
N SER A 163 8.67 -15.83 15.31
CA SER A 163 8.86 -17.26 15.05
C SER A 163 9.20 -18.02 16.32
N ARG A 164 10.10 -17.49 17.15
CA ARG A 164 10.43 -18.08 18.47
C ARG A 164 9.22 -18.09 19.40
N LEU A 165 8.53 -16.96 19.56
CA LEU A 165 7.35 -16.85 20.43
C LEU A 165 6.24 -17.82 20.04
N PHE A 166 5.95 -17.92 18.74
CA PHE A 166 4.87 -18.80 18.27
C PHE A 166 5.22 -20.28 18.40
N LYS A 167 6.51 -20.62 18.20
CA LYS A 167 7.02 -21.96 18.43
C LYS A 167 6.92 -22.37 19.90
N GLU A 168 7.28 -21.50 20.84
CA GLU A 168 7.16 -21.74 22.28
C GLU A 168 5.72 -21.95 22.71
N ALA A 169 4.76 -21.23 22.08
CA ALA A 169 3.34 -21.37 22.33
C ALA A 169 2.66 -22.52 21.53
N GLY A 170 3.41 -23.23 20.68
CA GLY A 170 2.85 -24.26 19.80
C GLY A 170 1.85 -23.72 18.77
N ALA A 171 1.94 -22.44 18.42
CA ALA A 171 1.01 -21.76 17.54
C ALA A 171 1.56 -21.66 16.10
N PRO A 172 0.81 -22.12 15.08
CA PRO A 172 1.27 -22.07 13.69
C PRO A 172 1.10 -20.70 13.02
N SER A 173 0.32 -19.79 13.61
CA SER A 173 0.03 -18.49 13.02
C SER A 173 -0.25 -17.43 14.09
N ILE A 174 -0.22 -16.15 13.68
CA ILE A 174 -0.54 -15.01 14.56
C ILE A 174 -1.94 -15.14 15.17
N GLY A 175 -2.95 -15.55 14.39
CA GLY A 175 -4.30 -15.77 14.89
C GLY A 175 -4.36 -16.87 15.93
N ALA A 176 -3.67 -18.01 15.69
CA ALA A 176 -3.57 -19.12 16.64
C ALA A 176 -2.83 -18.67 17.92
N TYR A 177 -1.73 -17.95 17.79
CA TYR A 177 -0.97 -17.43 18.93
C TYR A 177 -1.82 -16.53 19.82
N ARG A 178 -2.48 -15.53 19.24
CA ARG A 178 -3.33 -14.59 19.98
C ARG A 178 -4.50 -15.26 20.67
N ARG A 179 -5.14 -16.25 20.01
CA ARG A 179 -6.22 -17.04 20.62
C ARG A 179 -5.74 -17.92 21.77
N ALA A 180 -4.55 -18.53 21.64
CA ALA A 180 -4.01 -19.41 22.66
C ALA A 180 -3.47 -18.68 23.90
N THR A 181 -2.86 -17.50 23.71
CA THR A 181 -2.16 -16.78 24.78
C THR A 181 -2.95 -15.60 25.35
N GLY A 182 -3.90 -15.05 24.59
CA GLY A 182 -4.56 -13.78 24.91
C GLY A 182 -3.66 -12.55 24.78
N LEU A 183 -2.40 -12.71 24.35
CA LEU A 183 -1.45 -11.61 24.23
C LEU A 183 -1.67 -10.83 22.94
N ALA A 184 -1.66 -9.52 23.04
CA ALA A 184 -1.69 -8.62 21.89
C ALA A 184 -0.32 -8.65 21.15
N VAL A 185 -0.34 -9.14 19.92
CA VAL A 185 0.76 -8.97 18.96
C VAL A 185 0.15 -8.27 17.74
N PRO A 186 0.49 -7.00 17.49
CA PRO A 186 -0.09 -6.27 16.36
C PRO A 186 0.33 -6.91 15.04
N ARG A 187 -0.57 -6.91 14.03
CA ARG A 187 -0.12 -7.15 12.67
C ARG A 187 0.78 -5.99 12.23
N MET A 188 1.81 -6.30 11.49
CA MET A 188 2.76 -5.32 10.97
C MET A 188 2.52 -5.13 9.47
N LEU A 189 2.32 -3.89 9.05
CA LEU A 189 2.20 -3.51 7.66
C LEU A 189 3.39 -2.64 7.26
N VAL A 190 4.20 -3.13 6.34
CA VAL A 190 5.32 -2.39 5.75
C VAL A 190 4.87 -1.84 4.41
N ILE A 191 4.78 -0.52 4.31
CA ILE A 191 4.40 0.20 3.09
C ILE A 191 5.65 0.84 2.50
N ILE A 192 5.96 0.49 1.26
CA ILE A 192 7.10 1.05 0.54
C ILE A 192 6.58 1.68 -0.75
N ASP A 193 6.55 3.01 -0.79
CA ASP A 193 6.23 3.74 -2.02
C ASP A 193 7.49 3.97 -2.86
N GLU A 194 7.35 3.83 -4.17
CA GLU A 194 8.43 3.82 -5.17
C GLU A 194 9.53 2.79 -4.82
N PHE A 195 9.10 1.58 -4.43
CA PHE A 195 9.97 0.50 -3.94
C PHE A 195 11.08 0.10 -4.93
N HIS A 196 10.95 0.45 -6.21
CA HIS A 196 11.99 0.19 -7.23
C HIS A 196 13.33 0.84 -6.85
N ALA A 197 13.31 1.95 -6.13
CA ALA A 197 14.52 2.64 -5.69
C ALA A 197 15.42 1.79 -4.75
N LEU A 198 14.84 0.80 -4.05
CA LEU A 198 15.61 -0.17 -3.27
C LEU A 198 16.54 -1.07 -4.11
N PHE A 199 16.29 -1.14 -5.41
CA PHE A 199 16.95 -2.06 -6.34
C PHE A 199 17.76 -1.32 -7.40
N GLU A 200 18.05 -0.03 -7.15
CA GLU A 200 18.90 0.82 -7.97
C GLU A 200 20.20 1.13 -7.23
N GLY A 201 21.30 1.26 -7.94
CA GLY A 201 22.57 1.74 -7.38
C GLY A 201 23.53 0.64 -6.95
N ASP A 202 23.92 0.60 -5.68
CA ASP A 202 24.96 -0.29 -5.16
C ASP A 202 24.55 -1.77 -5.18
N ASP A 203 25.31 -2.61 -5.87
CA ASP A 203 24.99 -4.02 -6.09
C ASP A 203 24.91 -4.81 -4.78
N ASP A 204 25.78 -4.52 -3.79
CA ASP A 204 25.79 -5.22 -2.49
C ASP A 204 24.53 -4.88 -1.68
N LEU A 205 24.07 -3.62 -1.70
CA LEU A 205 22.85 -3.20 -1.05
C LEU A 205 21.61 -3.73 -1.77
N VAL A 206 21.63 -3.78 -3.11
CA VAL A 206 20.57 -4.40 -3.93
C VAL A 206 20.41 -5.87 -3.57
N ASP A 207 21.50 -6.63 -3.51
CA ASP A 207 21.46 -8.06 -3.18
C ASP A 207 20.92 -8.31 -1.77
N GLN A 208 21.30 -7.46 -0.81
CA GLN A 208 20.75 -7.50 0.54
C GLN A 208 19.25 -7.18 0.54
N ALA A 209 18.82 -6.11 -0.12
CA ALA A 209 17.41 -5.71 -0.21
C ALA A 209 16.56 -6.83 -0.80
N VAL A 210 17.01 -7.43 -1.93
CA VAL A 210 16.33 -8.54 -2.60
C VAL A 210 16.20 -9.75 -1.67
N SER A 211 17.28 -10.12 -0.98
CA SER A 211 17.29 -11.29 -0.10
C SER A 211 16.37 -11.11 1.11
N LEU A 212 16.41 -9.94 1.75
CA LEU A 212 15.55 -9.60 2.89
C LEU A 212 14.08 -9.52 2.48
N LEU A 213 13.77 -8.82 1.38
CA LEU A 213 12.42 -8.70 0.88
C LEU A 213 11.82 -10.06 0.52
N GLU A 214 12.60 -10.93 -0.16
CA GLU A 214 12.18 -12.29 -0.48
C GLU A 214 11.86 -13.11 0.77
N ALA A 215 12.70 -13.04 1.79
CA ALA A 215 12.49 -13.75 3.06
C ALA A 215 11.21 -13.27 3.76
N ILE A 216 11.00 -11.95 3.86
CA ILE A 216 9.80 -11.36 4.47
C ILE A 216 8.55 -11.75 3.67
N ALA A 217 8.58 -11.63 2.33
CA ALA A 217 7.44 -11.96 1.49
C ALA A 217 7.01 -13.43 1.63
N LYS A 218 7.96 -14.35 1.71
CA LYS A 218 7.70 -15.79 1.83
C LYS A 218 7.26 -16.21 3.24
N GLN A 219 7.84 -15.64 4.27
CA GLN A 219 7.67 -16.12 5.65
C GLN A 219 6.74 -15.23 6.49
N GLY A 220 6.62 -13.95 6.20
CA GLY A 220 5.88 -12.96 7.00
C GLY A 220 4.42 -13.31 7.23
N ARG A 221 3.80 -14.02 6.28
CA ARG A 221 2.38 -14.39 6.31
C ARG A 221 1.94 -15.03 7.64
N ALA A 222 2.61 -16.05 8.10
CA ALA A 222 2.24 -16.78 9.31
C ALA A 222 2.38 -15.91 10.57
N TYR A 223 3.31 -14.97 10.54
CA TYR A 223 3.65 -14.10 11.66
C TYR A 223 2.92 -12.75 11.65
N GLY A 224 1.96 -12.56 10.71
CA GLY A 224 1.18 -11.33 10.61
C GLY A 224 2.00 -10.13 10.15
N ILE A 225 3.04 -10.36 9.33
CA ILE A 225 3.84 -9.34 8.68
C ILE A 225 3.41 -9.27 7.22
N HIS A 226 2.99 -8.10 6.78
CA HIS A 226 2.41 -7.83 5.47
C HIS A 226 3.22 -6.77 4.74
N LEU A 227 3.38 -6.95 3.43
CA LEU A 227 4.04 -5.99 2.54
C LEU A 227 3.00 -5.32 1.63
N LEU A 228 3.09 -4.00 1.53
CA LEU A 228 2.44 -3.21 0.50
C LEU A 228 3.54 -2.51 -0.30
N LEU A 229 3.77 -2.97 -1.52
CA LEU A 229 4.73 -2.38 -2.43
C LEU A 229 4.00 -1.54 -3.47
N ALA A 230 4.38 -0.28 -3.59
CA ALA A 230 3.80 0.63 -4.56
C ALA A 230 4.88 1.25 -5.44
N SER A 231 4.60 1.38 -6.75
CA SER A 231 5.51 2.02 -7.69
C SER A 231 4.79 2.52 -8.92
N GLN A 232 5.38 3.49 -9.61
CA GLN A 232 4.96 3.91 -10.94
C GLN A 232 5.48 2.96 -12.02
N THR A 233 6.67 2.40 -11.80
CA THR A 233 7.35 1.48 -12.72
C THR A 233 7.70 0.20 -11.99
N ILE A 234 7.24 -0.91 -12.52
CA ILE A 234 7.52 -2.26 -12.01
C ILE A 234 8.27 -3.08 -13.07
N SER A 235 7.93 -2.85 -14.34
CA SER A 235 8.63 -3.48 -15.44
C SER A 235 10.08 -2.99 -15.52
N GLY A 236 11.00 -3.93 -15.71
CA GLY A 236 12.40 -3.59 -15.98
C GLY A 236 13.27 -3.22 -14.78
N ILE A 237 12.83 -3.43 -13.54
CA ILE A 237 13.66 -3.24 -12.34
C ILE A 237 14.86 -4.21 -12.42
N SER A 238 16.07 -3.67 -12.69
CA SER A 238 17.26 -4.45 -12.96
C SER A 238 17.67 -5.37 -11.81
N GLY A 239 17.62 -4.89 -10.57
CA GLY A 239 17.97 -5.66 -9.38
C GLY A 239 17.03 -6.82 -9.09
N LEU A 240 15.83 -6.83 -9.64
CA LEU A 240 14.85 -7.91 -9.45
C LEU A 240 14.87 -8.99 -10.53
N ARG A 241 15.71 -8.88 -11.59
CA ARG A 241 15.70 -9.82 -12.73
C ARG A 241 15.84 -11.29 -12.35
N ALA A 242 16.63 -11.60 -11.33
CA ALA A 242 16.88 -12.98 -10.91
C ALA A 242 15.81 -13.54 -9.96
N LYS A 243 15.17 -12.70 -9.13
CA LYS A 243 14.28 -13.12 -8.05
C LYS A 243 12.89 -12.47 -8.08
N GLY A 244 12.63 -11.57 -9.02
CA GLY A 244 11.36 -10.85 -9.12
C GLY A 244 10.15 -11.77 -9.18
N ASP A 245 10.18 -12.81 -10.00
CA ASP A 245 9.10 -13.80 -10.12
C ASP A 245 8.84 -14.50 -8.77
N SER A 246 9.89 -14.87 -8.05
CA SER A 246 9.79 -15.51 -6.73
C SER A 246 9.18 -14.58 -5.67
N ILE A 247 9.54 -13.30 -5.70
CA ILE A 247 9.02 -12.27 -4.79
C ILE A 247 7.57 -11.96 -5.15
N PHE A 248 7.27 -11.61 -6.40
CA PHE A 248 5.94 -11.22 -6.82
C PHE A 248 4.91 -12.36 -6.80
N ALA A 249 5.37 -13.63 -6.83
CA ALA A 249 4.51 -14.77 -6.54
C ALA A 249 3.94 -14.76 -5.11
N GLN A 250 4.49 -13.96 -4.19
CA GLN A 250 3.97 -13.80 -2.83
C GLN A 250 2.98 -12.64 -2.70
N PHE A 251 2.60 -11.99 -3.82
CA PHE A 251 1.66 -10.87 -3.87
C PHE A 251 0.38 -11.27 -4.61
N PRO A 252 -0.56 -11.95 -3.94
CA PRO A 252 -1.82 -12.37 -4.55
C PRO A 252 -2.76 -11.21 -4.86
N LEU A 253 -2.66 -10.12 -4.08
CA LEU A 253 -3.42 -8.90 -4.31
C LEU A 253 -2.62 -7.97 -5.22
N ARG A 254 -3.22 -7.59 -6.34
CA ARG A 254 -2.59 -6.70 -7.31
C ARG A 254 -3.55 -5.61 -7.72
N MET A 255 -3.11 -4.38 -7.60
CA MET A 255 -3.92 -3.21 -7.90
C MET A 255 -3.20 -2.35 -8.93
N SER A 256 -3.90 -1.97 -9.97
CA SER A 256 -3.38 -1.01 -10.94
C SER A 256 -4.37 0.13 -11.16
N LEU A 257 -3.91 1.34 -10.89
CA LEU A 257 -4.52 2.54 -11.43
C LEU A 257 -4.10 2.66 -12.90
N LYS A 258 -4.64 3.66 -13.61
CA LYS A 258 -4.25 3.90 -15.00
C LYS A 258 -2.73 3.91 -15.18
N ASN A 259 -2.27 3.11 -16.15
CA ASN A 259 -0.84 2.98 -16.45
C ASN A 259 -0.64 2.64 -17.94
N THR A 260 0.61 2.46 -18.39
CA THR A 260 0.90 1.92 -19.73
C THR A 260 0.47 0.47 -19.84
N ALA A 261 0.27 -0.02 -21.06
CA ALA A 261 -0.06 -1.43 -21.31
C ALA A 261 1.02 -2.38 -20.75
N GLN A 262 2.29 -2.00 -20.87
CA GLN A 262 3.42 -2.79 -20.35
C GLN A 262 3.39 -2.87 -18.81
N GLU A 263 3.19 -1.75 -18.12
CA GLU A 263 3.09 -1.73 -16.67
C GLU A 263 1.82 -2.45 -16.17
N SER A 264 0.69 -2.33 -16.89
CA SER A 264 -0.52 -3.08 -16.60
C SER A 264 -0.26 -4.59 -16.60
N GLU A 265 0.43 -5.10 -17.62
CA GLU A 265 0.82 -6.51 -17.70
C GLU A 265 1.79 -6.92 -16.58
N ALA A 266 2.75 -6.06 -16.22
CA ALA A 266 3.70 -6.34 -15.15
C ALA A 266 3.05 -6.39 -13.76
N ILE A 267 2.03 -5.57 -13.53
CA ILE A 267 1.32 -5.48 -12.25
C ILE A 267 0.25 -6.55 -12.13
N LEU A 268 -0.70 -6.58 -13.08
CA LEU A 268 -1.91 -7.39 -12.96
C LEU A 268 -1.65 -8.85 -13.32
N SER A 269 -1.30 -9.10 -14.57
CA SER A 269 -0.91 -10.42 -15.08
C SER A 269 -0.40 -10.31 -16.53
N PRO A 270 0.35 -11.30 -17.03
CA PRO A 270 0.69 -11.35 -18.44
C PRO A 270 -0.55 -11.20 -19.34
N HIS A 271 -0.45 -10.32 -20.33
CA HIS A 271 -1.50 -9.98 -21.30
C HIS A 271 -2.70 -9.17 -20.75
N ASN A 272 -2.74 -8.83 -19.46
CA ASN A 272 -3.78 -7.96 -18.92
C ASN A 272 -3.39 -6.48 -19.08
N ARG A 273 -3.96 -5.82 -20.08
CA ARG A 273 -3.72 -4.41 -20.43
C ARG A 273 -4.82 -3.47 -19.94
N ALA A 274 -5.78 -3.98 -19.16
CA ALA A 274 -6.99 -3.25 -18.81
C ALA A 274 -6.72 -1.93 -18.05
N ALA A 275 -5.61 -1.84 -17.29
CA ALA A 275 -5.27 -0.59 -16.61
C ALA A 275 -4.90 0.54 -17.58
N ALA A 276 -4.49 0.24 -18.81
CA ALA A 276 -4.24 1.26 -19.82
C ALA A 276 -5.54 1.90 -20.36
N GLU A 277 -6.65 1.19 -20.24
CA GLU A 277 -7.97 1.62 -20.73
C GLU A 277 -8.76 2.41 -19.69
N LEU A 278 -8.31 2.47 -18.42
CA LEU A 278 -8.95 3.27 -17.38
C LEU A 278 -9.07 4.73 -17.81
N THR A 279 -10.23 5.34 -17.57
CA THR A 279 -10.56 6.66 -18.11
C THR A 279 -10.37 7.75 -17.08
N TYR A 280 -10.76 7.49 -15.83
CA TYR A 280 -10.80 8.51 -14.80
C TYR A 280 -9.65 8.33 -13.78
N ARG A 281 -9.22 9.45 -13.23
CA ARG A 281 -8.30 9.44 -12.09
C ARG A 281 -8.96 8.76 -10.88
N GLY A 282 -8.23 7.87 -10.22
CA GLY A 282 -8.72 7.12 -9.05
C GLY A 282 -9.46 5.84 -9.38
N GLU A 283 -9.70 5.54 -10.67
CA GLU A 283 -10.12 4.20 -11.04
C GLU A 283 -9.00 3.19 -10.81
N VAL A 284 -9.36 2.02 -10.29
CA VAL A 284 -8.41 0.96 -9.98
C VAL A 284 -8.96 -0.39 -10.41
N ILE A 285 -8.09 -1.23 -10.94
CA ILE A 285 -8.36 -2.65 -11.14
C ILE A 285 -7.76 -3.40 -9.97
N LEU A 286 -8.57 -4.20 -9.29
CA LEU A 286 -8.14 -5.09 -8.21
C LEU A 286 -8.23 -6.54 -8.65
N ASN A 287 -7.07 -7.19 -8.72
CA ASN A 287 -6.95 -8.62 -8.97
C ASN A 287 -6.56 -9.32 -7.64
N ARG A 288 -7.29 -10.39 -7.27
CA ARG A 288 -7.13 -11.08 -5.98
C ARG A 288 -6.46 -12.44 -6.07
N ASN A 289 -6.09 -12.89 -7.26
CA ASN A 289 -5.64 -14.26 -7.46
C ASN A 289 -4.31 -14.34 -8.22
N TYR A 290 -3.26 -13.71 -7.69
CA TYR A 290 -1.91 -13.72 -8.30
C TYR A 290 -1.86 -13.24 -9.76
N GLY A 291 -2.83 -12.44 -10.17
CA GLY A 291 -2.97 -12.07 -11.57
C GLY A 291 -3.53 -13.16 -12.48
N LEU A 292 -4.09 -14.23 -11.94
CA LEU A 292 -4.67 -15.33 -12.71
C LEU A 292 -6.16 -15.16 -13.00
N ASP A 293 -6.78 -14.11 -12.49
CA ASP A 293 -8.19 -13.81 -12.76
C ASP A 293 -8.32 -13.03 -14.08
N PRO A 294 -8.86 -13.65 -15.14
CA PRO A 294 -8.99 -12.99 -16.45
C PRO A 294 -10.13 -11.95 -16.48
N ALA A 295 -10.94 -11.88 -15.44
CA ALA A 295 -12.08 -10.96 -15.33
C ALA A 295 -11.75 -9.72 -14.46
N ALA A 296 -10.52 -9.59 -13.99
CA ALA A 296 -10.12 -8.44 -13.18
C ALA A 296 -9.83 -7.23 -14.06
#